data_b31314a659fde5e4c81682ec235c8c16
#
_entry.id   b31314a659fde5e4c81682ec235c8c16
#
_cell.length_a   1.000
_cell.length_b   1.000
_cell.length_c   1.000
_cell.angle_alpha   90.00
_cell.angle_beta   90.00
_cell.angle_gamma   90.00
#
_symmetry.space_group_name_H-M   'P 1'
#
loop_
_entity.id
_entity.type
_entity.pdbx_description
1 polymer ?
#
loop_
_entity_poly.entity_id
_entity_poly.type
_entity_poly.pdbx_seq_one_letter_code
_entity_poly.pdbx_strand_id
1 'polypeptide(L)'
;MFFPDHGGVQWLVVFLGNPGLKYRNTRHNAGFLAADAVEKDCGVRIDRLRFHALTAQAELGGQKVLLMKPQTYMNNSGEAVAPAAKFYKVPPEHILVVSDEIHLQPGRLRIRTKGSAGGHNGLKSIIASLGTDVFPRIRIGVGAPPHPDYDMPDWVLGTLHGDDQIAVNDAAARAAEACAVYIRDGADRAMSRFN
;
A
#
# COMPACT_ATOMS: atom_id res chain seq x y z
N MET A 1 24.42 -9.39 -26.29
CA MET A 1 23.62 -9.83 -25.13
C MET A 1 22.65 -8.70 -24.81
N PHE A 2 21.40 -8.79 -25.27
CA PHE A 2 20.38 -7.79 -25.00
C PHE A 2 20.00 -7.90 -23.52
N PHE A 3 20.41 -6.94 -22.70
CA PHE A 3 19.83 -6.77 -21.38
C PHE A 3 18.39 -6.30 -21.59
N PRO A 4 17.37 -6.99 -21.05
CA PRO A 4 16.02 -6.49 -21.14
C PRO A 4 15.99 -5.11 -20.46
N ASP A 5 15.52 -4.11 -21.19
CA ASP A 5 15.22 -2.80 -20.60
C ASP A 5 14.13 -3.02 -19.56
N HIS A 6 14.51 -2.93 -18.30
CA HIS A 6 13.59 -3.08 -17.15
C HIS A 6 12.65 -1.88 -17.03
N GLY A 7 12.53 -1.06 -18.11
CA GLY A 7 11.57 0.05 -18.17
C GLY A 7 11.89 1.24 -17.27
N GLY A 8 13.10 1.24 -16.65
CA GLY A 8 13.55 2.34 -15.79
C GLY A 8 12.69 2.58 -14.55
N VAL A 9 11.94 1.56 -14.07
CA VAL A 9 11.15 1.65 -12.83
C VAL A 9 12.09 1.91 -11.65
N GLN A 10 11.83 3.00 -10.92
CA GLN A 10 12.65 3.47 -9.81
C GLN A 10 12.01 3.18 -8.45
N TRP A 11 10.69 3.03 -8.42
CA TRP A 11 9.90 2.76 -7.22
C TRP A 11 8.86 1.66 -7.46
N LEU A 12 8.62 0.84 -6.44
CA LEU A 12 7.39 0.07 -6.33
C LEU A 12 6.45 0.79 -5.38
N VAL A 13 5.20 0.99 -5.78
CA VAL A 13 4.13 1.49 -4.90
C VAL A 13 3.11 0.38 -4.74
N VAL A 14 3.08 -0.21 -3.56
CA VAL A 14 2.32 -1.43 -3.25
C VAL A 14 1.13 -1.08 -2.39
N PHE A 15 -0.05 -1.33 -2.89
CA PHE A 15 -1.32 -1.12 -2.18
C PHE A 15 -1.81 -2.45 -1.65
N LEU A 16 -1.93 -2.59 -0.33
CA LEU A 16 -2.37 -3.83 0.29
C LEU A 16 -3.89 -3.95 0.36
N GLY A 17 -4.39 -5.15 0.10
CA GLY A 17 -5.80 -5.50 0.12
C GLY A 17 -5.99 -6.95 -0.31
N ASN A 18 -7.23 -7.44 -0.19
CA ASN A 18 -7.65 -8.76 -0.66
C ASN A 18 -8.43 -8.61 -1.98
N PRO A 19 -8.19 -9.49 -2.97
CA PRO A 19 -8.93 -9.49 -4.23
C PRO A 19 -10.37 -10.00 -4.03
N GLY A 20 -11.27 -9.49 -4.87
CA GLY A 20 -12.67 -9.91 -4.91
C GLY A 20 -13.64 -8.87 -4.35
N LEU A 21 -14.84 -8.85 -4.94
CA LEU A 21 -15.86 -7.83 -4.65
C LEU A 21 -16.29 -7.81 -3.17
N LYS A 22 -16.30 -8.97 -2.50
CA LYS A 22 -16.67 -9.07 -1.08
C LYS A 22 -15.75 -8.32 -0.13
N TYR A 23 -14.50 -8.05 -0.54
CA TYR A 23 -13.51 -7.33 0.28
C TYR A 23 -13.40 -5.85 -0.06
N ARG A 24 -14.06 -5.37 -1.14
CA ARG A 24 -13.85 -4.04 -1.70
C ARG A 24 -13.94 -2.91 -0.68
N ASN A 25 -14.90 -2.98 0.24
CA ASN A 25 -15.13 -1.93 1.23
C ASN A 25 -14.76 -2.38 2.65
N THR A 26 -13.91 -3.38 2.80
CA THR A 26 -13.43 -3.79 4.12
C THR A 26 -12.29 -2.88 4.60
N ARG A 27 -12.08 -2.84 5.92
CA ARG A 27 -10.97 -2.09 6.55
C ARG A 27 -9.63 -2.50 5.98
N HIS A 28 -9.43 -3.79 5.75
CA HIS A 28 -8.19 -4.35 5.23
C HIS A 28 -7.89 -3.97 3.77
N ASN A 29 -8.87 -3.42 3.04
CA ASN A 29 -8.72 -2.94 1.67
C ASN A 29 -8.47 -1.42 1.58
N ALA A 30 -8.16 -0.73 2.67
CA ALA A 30 -7.84 0.70 2.63
C ALA A 30 -6.69 1.03 1.66
N GLY A 31 -5.70 0.13 1.52
CA GLY A 31 -4.64 0.27 0.51
C GLY A 31 -5.20 0.23 -0.92
N PHE A 32 -6.13 -0.67 -1.23
CA PHE A 32 -6.77 -0.72 -2.56
C PHE A 32 -7.60 0.53 -2.85
N LEU A 33 -8.26 1.12 -1.84
CA LEU A 33 -8.95 2.41 -2.01
C LEU A 33 -7.97 3.54 -2.39
N ALA A 34 -6.78 3.54 -1.81
CA ALA A 34 -5.72 4.49 -2.20
C ALA A 34 -5.21 4.22 -3.63
N ALA A 35 -5.14 2.96 -4.06
CA ALA A 35 -4.80 2.62 -5.43
C ALA A 35 -5.80 3.21 -6.44
N ASP A 36 -7.10 3.12 -6.15
CA ASP A 36 -8.15 3.68 -7.02
C ASP A 36 -7.99 5.22 -7.15
N ALA A 37 -7.57 5.91 -6.09
CA ALA A 37 -7.25 7.34 -6.15
C ALA A 37 -6.00 7.62 -7.01
N VAL A 38 -4.93 6.83 -6.86
CA VAL A 38 -3.72 6.96 -7.69
C VAL A 38 -4.01 6.68 -9.16
N GLU A 39 -4.83 5.67 -9.48
CA GLU A 39 -5.27 5.40 -10.85
C GLU A 39 -5.90 6.64 -11.51
N LYS A 40 -6.79 7.31 -10.76
CA LYS A 40 -7.46 8.53 -11.21
C LYS A 40 -6.48 9.67 -11.42
N ASP A 41 -5.57 9.89 -10.46
CA ASP A 41 -4.62 11.00 -10.48
C ASP A 41 -3.57 10.83 -11.58
N CYS A 42 -3.10 9.60 -11.83
CA CYS A 42 -2.13 9.29 -12.88
C CYS A 42 -2.76 9.05 -14.25
N GLY A 43 -4.09 8.92 -14.34
CA GLY A 43 -4.78 8.60 -15.59
C GLY A 43 -4.44 7.22 -16.15
N VAL A 44 -4.14 6.25 -15.28
CA VAL A 44 -3.80 4.87 -15.63
C VAL A 44 -4.78 3.88 -15.01
N ARG A 45 -4.75 2.62 -15.48
CA ARG A 45 -5.49 1.52 -14.87
C ARG A 45 -4.52 0.46 -14.38
N ILE A 46 -4.66 0.06 -13.12
CA ILE A 46 -3.87 -1.02 -12.51
C ILE A 46 -4.58 -2.34 -12.79
N ASP A 47 -4.48 -2.84 -14.02
CA ASP A 47 -5.23 -4.00 -14.51
C ASP A 47 -4.38 -5.08 -15.18
N ARG A 48 -3.07 -4.84 -15.38
CA ARG A 48 -2.18 -5.82 -16.00
C ARG A 48 -1.67 -6.84 -14.98
N LEU A 49 -2.06 -8.09 -15.13
CA LEU A 49 -1.60 -9.17 -14.25
C LEU A 49 -0.10 -9.47 -14.47
N ARG A 50 0.71 -9.22 -13.45
CA ARG A 50 2.15 -9.52 -13.42
C ARG A 50 2.63 -9.67 -11.98
N PHE A 51 3.59 -10.57 -11.71
CA PHE A 51 4.12 -10.83 -10.35
C PHE A 51 3.03 -11.16 -9.33
N HIS A 52 2.02 -11.94 -9.70
CA HIS A 52 0.86 -12.23 -8.84
C HIS A 52 0.15 -10.95 -8.31
N ALA A 53 0.22 -9.85 -9.06
CA ALA A 53 -0.43 -8.58 -8.77
C ALA A 53 -1.08 -7.99 -10.02
N LEU A 54 -2.13 -7.19 -9.87
CA LEU A 54 -2.51 -6.23 -10.89
C LEU A 54 -1.52 -5.07 -10.84
N THR A 55 -1.02 -4.66 -12.00
CA THR A 55 0.06 -3.68 -12.11
C THR A 55 -0.22 -2.63 -13.18
N ALA A 56 0.38 -1.46 -13.03
CA ALA A 56 0.53 -0.44 -14.06
C ALA A 56 1.87 0.27 -13.89
N GLN A 57 2.51 0.63 -14.99
CA GLN A 57 3.59 1.61 -14.96
C GLN A 57 2.99 3.01 -15.06
N ALA A 58 3.49 3.94 -14.25
CA ALA A 58 3.06 5.32 -14.22
C ALA A 58 4.24 6.24 -13.91
N GLU A 59 4.01 7.53 -14.04
CA GLU A 59 4.85 8.57 -13.46
C GLU A 59 4.17 9.09 -12.19
N LEU A 60 4.87 9.05 -11.06
CA LEU A 60 4.38 9.55 -9.78
C LEU A 60 5.50 10.32 -9.08
N GLY A 61 5.23 11.54 -8.67
CA GLY A 61 6.26 12.39 -8.05
C GLY A 61 7.46 12.68 -8.97
N GLY A 62 7.29 12.65 -10.29
CA GLY A 62 8.37 12.84 -11.27
C GLY A 62 9.28 11.62 -11.46
N GLN A 63 8.90 10.46 -10.96
CA GLN A 63 9.65 9.21 -11.04
C GLN A 63 8.82 8.12 -11.74
N LYS A 64 9.51 7.23 -12.47
CA LYS A 64 8.86 6.05 -13.05
C LYS A 64 8.59 5.02 -11.97
N VAL A 65 7.35 4.64 -11.77
CA VAL A 65 6.91 3.72 -10.74
C VAL A 65 6.19 2.50 -11.33
N LEU A 66 6.24 1.38 -10.62
CA LEU A 66 5.31 0.28 -10.80
C LEU A 66 4.27 0.35 -9.67
N LEU A 67 3.03 0.61 -10.02
CA LEU A 67 1.87 0.51 -9.12
C LEU A 67 1.46 -0.96 -9.04
N MET A 68 1.19 -1.46 -7.84
CA MET A 68 0.90 -2.88 -7.61
C MET A 68 -0.27 -3.07 -6.63
N LYS A 69 -1.24 -3.88 -7.03
CA LYS A 69 -2.33 -4.42 -6.18
C LYS A 69 -2.13 -5.94 -6.10
N PRO A 70 -1.43 -6.50 -5.07
CA PRO A 70 -1.24 -7.95 -4.93
C PRO A 70 -2.56 -8.72 -5.01
N GLN A 71 -2.56 -9.86 -5.70
CA GLN A 71 -3.72 -10.74 -5.85
C GLN A 71 -3.55 -12.06 -5.08
N THR A 72 -2.53 -12.11 -4.22
CA THR A 72 -2.09 -13.26 -3.44
C THR A 72 -2.85 -13.45 -2.13
N TYR A 73 -3.89 -12.67 -1.87
CA TYR A 73 -4.43 -12.39 -0.55
C TYR A 73 -3.40 -11.79 0.41
N MET A 74 -3.89 -11.17 1.49
CA MET A 74 -3.07 -10.35 2.40
C MET A 74 -1.86 -11.11 2.97
N ASN A 75 -2.05 -12.33 3.43
CA ASN A 75 -1.01 -13.13 4.09
C ASN A 75 0.20 -13.46 3.20
N ASN A 76 0.03 -13.38 1.88
CA ASN A 76 1.05 -13.73 0.90
C ASN A 76 1.49 -12.54 0.02
N SER A 77 1.26 -11.31 0.49
CA SER A 77 1.59 -10.09 -0.28
C SER A 77 3.07 -10.03 -0.69
N GLY A 78 3.97 -10.58 0.11
CA GLY A 78 5.40 -10.65 -0.21
C GLY A 78 5.74 -11.49 -1.44
N GLU A 79 4.91 -12.48 -1.79
CA GLU A 79 5.09 -13.30 -3.00
C GLU A 79 4.89 -12.50 -4.28
N ALA A 80 4.17 -11.38 -4.22
CA ALA A 80 4.04 -10.43 -5.31
C ALA A 80 5.17 -9.40 -5.31
N VAL A 81 5.53 -8.88 -4.13
CA VAL A 81 6.45 -7.75 -3.99
C VAL A 81 7.90 -8.16 -4.27
N ALA A 82 8.37 -9.26 -3.67
CA ALA A 82 9.78 -9.66 -3.78
C ALA A 82 10.21 -10.00 -5.22
N PRO A 83 9.44 -10.75 -6.02
CA PRO A 83 9.79 -10.97 -7.43
C PRO A 83 9.80 -9.70 -8.27
N ALA A 84 8.90 -8.76 -8.02
CA ALA A 84 8.87 -7.47 -8.71
C ALA A 84 10.09 -6.62 -8.36
N ALA A 85 10.43 -6.52 -7.07
CA ALA A 85 11.61 -5.81 -6.59
C ALA A 85 12.89 -6.37 -7.21
N LYS A 86 13.03 -7.70 -7.23
CA LYS A 86 14.17 -8.39 -7.85
C LYS A 86 14.26 -8.12 -9.35
N PHE A 87 13.13 -8.20 -10.06
CA PHE A 87 13.08 -8.02 -11.50
C PHE A 87 13.49 -6.60 -11.90
N TYR A 88 12.94 -5.57 -11.24
CA TYR A 88 13.24 -4.17 -11.52
C TYR A 88 14.50 -3.66 -10.79
N LYS A 89 15.11 -4.50 -9.95
CA LYS A 89 16.29 -4.13 -9.12
C LYS A 89 16.01 -2.93 -8.22
N VAL A 90 14.78 -2.83 -7.70
CA VAL A 90 14.36 -1.76 -6.79
C VAL A 90 14.78 -2.14 -5.37
N PRO A 91 15.57 -1.30 -4.67
CA PRO A 91 15.98 -1.57 -3.30
C PRO A 91 14.80 -1.39 -2.33
N PRO A 92 14.83 -2.01 -1.13
CA PRO A 92 13.74 -1.94 -0.17
C PRO A 92 13.31 -0.50 0.18
N GLU A 93 14.23 0.43 0.26
CA GLU A 93 13.99 1.84 0.56
C GLU A 93 13.13 2.55 -0.50
N HIS A 94 13.03 1.96 -1.69
CA HIS A 94 12.18 2.43 -2.79
C HIS A 94 10.91 1.56 -2.99
N ILE A 95 10.53 0.77 -1.99
CA ILE A 95 9.28 0.01 -1.96
C ILE A 95 8.32 0.70 -1.00
N LEU A 96 7.46 1.58 -1.51
CA LEU A 96 6.48 2.30 -0.72
C LEU A 96 5.20 1.45 -0.59
N VAL A 97 4.87 1.06 0.65
CA VAL A 97 3.70 0.20 0.94
C VAL A 97 2.59 1.02 1.58
N VAL A 98 1.38 0.91 1.04
CA VAL A 98 0.16 1.54 1.58
C VAL A 98 -0.73 0.46 2.19
N SER A 99 -1.06 0.61 3.48
CA SER A 99 -1.82 -0.39 4.25
C SER A 99 -2.80 0.27 5.22
N ASP A 100 -3.78 -0.51 5.71
CA ASP A 100 -4.59 -0.13 6.85
C ASP A 100 -3.79 -0.15 8.17
N GLU A 101 -4.29 0.59 9.16
CA GLU A 101 -3.73 0.66 10.51
C GLU A 101 -4.85 0.79 11.56
N ILE A 102 -5.00 -0.23 12.39
CA ILE A 102 -6.07 -0.30 13.39
C ILE A 102 -5.83 0.62 14.61
N HIS A 103 -4.57 0.98 14.90
CA HIS A 103 -4.23 1.85 16.04
C HIS A 103 -4.34 3.35 15.70
N LEU A 104 -4.75 3.68 14.47
CA LEU A 104 -5.06 5.05 14.05
C LEU A 104 -6.56 5.23 13.87
N GLN A 105 -7.07 6.36 14.35
CA GLN A 105 -8.47 6.73 14.11
C GLN A 105 -8.77 6.78 12.61
N PRO A 106 -10.00 6.43 12.18
CA PRO A 106 -10.41 6.57 10.79
C PRO A 106 -10.11 7.97 10.25
N GLY A 107 -9.57 8.04 9.03
CA GLY A 107 -9.20 9.32 8.40
C GLY A 107 -7.80 9.85 8.74
N ARG A 108 -7.07 9.24 9.68
CA ARG A 108 -5.69 9.63 10.00
C ARG A 108 -4.69 8.87 9.13
N LEU A 109 -3.60 9.55 8.77
CA LEU A 109 -2.45 8.93 8.10
C LEU A 109 -1.25 8.87 9.03
N ARG A 110 -0.40 7.88 8.78
CA ARG A 110 0.92 7.78 9.43
C ARG A 110 1.95 7.25 8.45
N ILE A 111 2.98 8.04 8.18
CA ILE A 111 4.12 7.67 7.34
C ILE A 111 5.29 7.26 8.22
N ARG A 112 5.96 6.18 7.87
CA ARG A 112 7.20 5.69 8.49
C ARG A 112 8.15 5.20 7.40
N THR A 113 9.45 5.39 7.61
CA THR A 113 10.50 4.94 6.68
C THR A 113 10.88 3.48 6.91
N LYS A 114 10.59 2.93 8.10
CA LYS A 114 10.86 1.54 8.51
C LYS A 114 9.99 1.16 9.70
N GLY A 115 10.00 -0.10 10.07
CA GLY A 115 9.39 -0.58 11.31
C GLY A 115 8.76 -1.96 11.19
N SER A 116 8.40 -2.54 12.33
CA SER A 116 7.75 -3.86 12.41
C SER A 116 6.39 -3.88 11.72
N ALA A 117 5.87 -5.07 11.53
CA ALA A 117 4.55 -5.28 10.92
C ALA A 117 3.37 -4.80 11.79
N GLY A 118 3.56 -4.62 13.10
CA GLY A 118 2.50 -4.18 14.03
C GLY A 118 1.26 -5.09 14.02
N GLY A 119 1.43 -6.40 13.78
CA GLY A 119 0.32 -7.34 13.66
C GLY A 119 -0.26 -7.47 12.24
N HIS A 120 0.04 -6.57 11.33
CA HIS A 120 -0.50 -6.58 9.96
C HIS A 120 0.10 -7.70 9.09
N ASN A 121 -0.73 -8.68 8.68
CA ASN A 121 -0.25 -9.88 7.98
C ASN A 121 0.42 -9.60 6.63
N GLY A 122 -0.07 -8.62 5.88
CA GLY A 122 0.56 -8.22 4.61
C GLY A 122 1.97 -7.66 4.81
N LEU A 123 2.17 -6.82 5.83
CA LEU A 123 3.50 -6.32 6.18
C LEU A 123 4.41 -7.43 6.70
N LYS A 124 3.91 -8.39 7.50
CA LYS A 124 4.68 -9.58 7.91
C LYS A 124 5.19 -10.36 6.71
N SER A 125 4.31 -10.62 5.73
CA SER A 125 4.65 -11.32 4.50
C SER A 125 5.74 -10.59 3.69
N ILE A 126 5.61 -9.28 3.53
CA ILE A 126 6.60 -8.47 2.80
C ILE A 126 7.96 -8.49 3.52
N ILE A 127 7.98 -8.28 4.85
CA ILE A 127 9.20 -8.32 5.67
C ILE A 127 9.89 -9.68 5.52
N ALA A 128 9.14 -10.79 5.64
CA ALA A 128 9.68 -12.13 5.48
C ALA A 128 10.28 -12.37 4.08
N SER A 129 9.61 -11.90 3.03
CA SER A 129 10.05 -12.10 1.64
C SER A 129 11.21 -11.20 1.22
N LEU A 130 11.31 -9.98 1.75
CA LEU A 130 12.41 -9.06 1.49
C LEU A 130 13.61 -9.27 2.43
N GLY A 131 13.42 -9.92 3.58
CA GLY A 131 14.43 -10.11 4.62
C GLY A 131 14.77 -8.83 5.40
N THR A 132 13.92 -7.79 5.32
CA THR A 132 14.14 -6.49 5.98
C THR A 132 12.81 -5.79 6.25
N ASP A 133 12.78 -4.96 7.30
CA ASP A 133 11.68 -4.04 7.61
C ASP A 133 12.00 -2.58 7.22
N VAL A 134 13.13 -2.36 6.56
CA VAL A 134 13.60 -1.03 6.12
C VAL A 134 13.00 -0.71 4.74
N PHE A 135 11.71 -0.45 4.72
CA PHE A 135 10.99 0.10 3.57
C PHE A 135 9.91 1.09 4.04
N PRO A 136 9.64 2.15 3.25
CA PRO A 136 8.64 3.16 3.61
C PRO A 136 7.22 2.61 3.56
N ARG A 137 6.38 3.13 4.45
CA ARG A 137 4.96 2.80 4.51
C ARG A 137 4.09 3.99 4.84
N ILE A 138 2.93 4.05 4.18
CA ILE A 138 1.84 4.97 4.49
C ILE A 138 0.73 4.12 5.09
N ARG A 139 0.37 4.41 6.33
CA ARG A 139 -0.66 3.71 7.07
C ARG A 139 -1.93 4.54 7.11
N ILE A 140 -3.06 3.96 6.71
CA ILE A 140 -4.37 4.57 6.70
C ILE A 140 -5.15 4.09 7.91
N GLY A 141 -5.50 4.99 8.82
CA GLY A 141 -6.27 4.67 10.01
C GLY A 141 -7.66 4.16 9.66
N VAL A 142 -8.01 3.01 10.25
CA VAL A 142 -9.32 2.36 10.11
C VAL A 142 -10.01 2.11 11.44
N GLY A 143 -9.36 2.51 12.54
CA GLY A 143 -9.86 2.36 13.91
C GLY A 143 -9.67 0.98 14.50
N ALA A 144 -9.60 0.92 15.82
CA ALA A 144 -9.52 -0.29 16.60
C ALA A 144 -10.93 -0.92 16.80
N PRO A 145 -11.01 -2.24 17.05
CA PRO A 145 -12.28 -2.86 17.42
C PRO A 145 -12.85 -2.27 18.71
N PRO A 146 -14.19 -2.33 18.90
CA PRO A 146 -14.84 -1.70 20.06
C PRO A 146 -14.51 -2.39 21.39
N HIS A 147 -14.04 -3.64 21.35
CA HIS A 147 -13.68 -4.41 22.52
C HIS A 147 -12.33 -5.14 22.32
N PRO A 148 -11.51 -5.27 23.37
CA PRO A 148 -10.19 -5.95 23.28
C PRO A 148 -10.27 -7.41 22.84
N ASP A 149 -11.36 -8.11 23.19
CA ASP A 149 -11.58 -9.52 22.87
C ASP A 149 -12.22 -9.75 21.50
N TYR A 150 -12.35 -8.69 20.69
CA TYR A 150 -12.90 -8.81 19.34
C TYR A 150 -11.92 -9.60 18.45
N ASP A 151 -12.43 -10.53 17.65
CA ASP A 151 -11.62 -11.26 16.70
C ASP A 151 -11.02 -10.28 15.65
N MET A 152 -9.69 -10.22 15.58
CA MET A 152 -9.01 -9.24 14.76
C MET A 152 -9.21 -9.48 13.24
N PRO A 153 -9.15 -10.73 12.74
CA PRO A 153 -9.55 -11.04 11.37
C PRO A 153 -10.95 -10.55 11.02
N ASP A 154 -11.93 -10.81 11.89
CA ASP A 154 -13.32 -10.35 11.66
C ASP A 154 -13.41 -8.83 11.63
N TRP A 155 -12.64 -8.13 12.46
CA TRP A 155 -12.60 -6.66 12.44
C TRP A 155 -12.08 -6.10 11.14
N VAL A 156 -10.88 -6.53 10.72
CA VAL A 156 -10.25 -5.97 9.51
C VAL A 156 -10.95 -6.40 8.23
N LEU A 157 -11.61 -7.57 8.22
CA LEU A 157 -12.44 -8.03 7.12
C LEU A 157 -13.87 -7.46 7.17
N GLY A 158 -14.20 -6.76 8.24
CA GLY A 158 -15.47 -6.05 8.38
C GLY A 158 -15.56 -4.85 7.43
N THR A 159 -16.76 -4.63 6.92
CA THR A 159 -17.05 -3.53 6.00
C THR A 159 -17.05 -2.19 6.74
N LEU A 160 -16.48 -1.17 6.11
CA LEU A 160 -16.60 0.21 6.55
C LEU A 160 -18.01 0.75 6.29
N HIS A 161 -18.55 1.51 7.21
CA HIS A 161 -19.88 2.13 7.12
C HIS A 161 -19.88 3.56 7.63
N GLY A 162 -20.86 4.35 7.19
CA GLY A 162 -21.14 5.68 7.69
C GLY A 162 -19.93 6.63 7.66
N ASP A 163 -19.72 7.33 8.76
CA ASP A 163 -18.67 8.33 8.88
C ASP A 163 -17.26 7.73 8.77
N ASP A 164 -17.06 6.51 9.26
CA ASP A 164 -15.77 5.80 9.11
C ASP A 164 -15.43 5.54 7.64
N GLN A 165 -16.41 5.15 6.83
CA GLN A 165 -16.19 4.94 5.40
C GLN A 165 -15.82 6.23 4.69
N ILE A 166 -16.51 7.34 5.01
CA ILE A 166 -16.21 8.66 4.44
C ILE A 166 -14.79 9.07 4.82
N ALA A 167 -14.45 8.97 6.11
CA ALA A 167 -13.14 9.35 6.61
C ALA A 167 -12.00 8.51 6.01
N VAL A 168 -12.19 7.20 5.84
CA VAL A 168 -11.19 6.31 5.23
C VAL A 168 -11.06 6.58 3.73
N ASN A 169 -12.15 6.87 3.01
CA ASN A 169 -12.08 7.25 1.60
C ASN A 169 -11.30 8.56 1.40
N ASP A 170 -11.55 9.56 2.25
CA ASP A 170 -10.80 10.83 2.22
C ASP A 170 -9.31 10.60 2.55
N ALA A 171 -9.04 9.76 3.54
CA ALA A 171 -7.66 9.39 3.87
C ALA A 171 -6.97 8.62 2.75
N ALA A 172 -7.68 7.76 2.03
CA ALA A 172 -7.15 7.04 0.87
C ALA A 172 -6.74 8.00 -0.26
N ALA A 173 -7.56 9.02 -0.55
CA ALA A 173 -7.20 10.06 -1.50
C ALA A 173 -5.97 10.86 -1.04
N ARG A 174 -5.89 11.22 0.24
CA ARG A 174 -4.71 11.87 0.82
C ARG A 174 -3.47 10.97 0.83
N ALA A 175 -3.64 9.66 0.99
CA ALA A 175 -2.54 8.69 0.89
C ALA A 175 -1.98 8.63 -0.54
N ALA A 176 -2.81 8.76 -1.58
CA ALA A 176 -2.37 8.89 -2.96
C ALA A 176 -1.48 10.14 -3.15
N GLU A 177 -1.91 11.29 -2.64
CA GLU A 177 -1.10 12.51 -2.64
C GLU A 177 0.21 12.32 -1.85
N ALA A 178 0.14 11.67 -0.68
CA ALA A 178 1.30 11.39 0.16
C ALA A 178 2.33 10.49 -0.55
N CYS A 179 1.91 9.54 -1.37
CA CYS A 179 2.83 8.74 -2.21
C CYS A 179 3.61 9.64 -3.16
N ALA A 180 2.95 10.55 -3.88
CA ALA A 180 3.61 11.47 -4.81
C ALA A 180 4.59 12.40 -4.09
N VAL A 181 4.19 12.96 -2.94
CA VAL A 181 5.05 13.83 -2.14
C VAL A 181 6.24 13.07 -1.57
N TYR A 182 6.04 11.84 -1.08
CA TYR A 182 7.14 11.01 -0.55
C TYR A 182 8.20 10.73 -1.62
N ILE A 183 7.77 10.37 -2.82
CA ILE A 183 8.67 10.03 -3.94
C ILE A 183 9.40 11.28 -4.45
N ARG A 184 8.71 12.42 -4.54
CA ARG A 184 9.27 13.67 -5.06
C ARG A 184 10.14 14.41 -4.07
N ASP A 185 9.66 14.56 -2.83
CA ASP A 185 10.21 15.50 -1.85
C ASP A 185 10.87 14.79 -0.65
N GLY A 186 10.75 13.45 -0.56
CA GLY A 186 11.34 12.62 0.49
C GLY A 186 10.49 12.49 1.77
N ALA A 187 11.01 11.66 2.66
CA ALA A 187 10.32 11.24 3.88
C ALA A 187 9.96 12.38 4.83
N ASP A 188 10.90 13.29 5.10
CA ASP A 188 10.71 14.37 6.09
C ASP A 188 9.57 15.31 5.68
N ARG A 189 9.52 15.66 4.40
CA ARG A 189 8.47 16.52 3.85
C ARG A 189 7.11 15.82 3.89
N ALA A 190 7.06 14.56 3.49
CA ALA A 190 5.82 13.79 3.53
C ALA A 190 5.32 13.59 4.97
N MET A 191 6.20 13.21 5.90
CA MET A 191 5.84 13.05 7.32
C MET A 191 5.37 14.36 7.95
N SER A 192 6.03 15.48 7.67
CA SER A 192 5.63 16.81 8.20
C SER A 192 4.24 17.22 7.71
N ARG A 193 3.85 16.82 6.49
CA ARG A 193 2.58 17.23 5.90
C ARG A 193 1.41 16.32 6.25
N PHE A 194 1.64 15.02 6.41
CA PHE A 194 0.55 14.03 6.47
C PHE A 194 0.42 13.26 7.79
N ASN A 195 1.43 13.26 8.69
CA ASN A 195 1.38 12.61 10.01
C ASN A 195 0.48 13.32 11.03
#